data_67366794a77411fba3e6b1417c341f6d
#
_entry.id   67366794a77411fba3e6b1417c341f6d
#
_cell.length_a   1.000
_cell.length_b   1.000
_cell.length_c   1.000
_cell.angle_alpha   90.00
_cell.angle_beta   90.00
_cell.angle_gamma   90.00
#
_symmetry.space_group_name_H-M   'P 1'
#
loop_
_entity.id
_entity.type
_entity.pdbx_description
1 polymer ?
#
loop_
_entity_poly.entity_id
_entity_poly.type
_entity_poly.pdbx_seq_one_letter_code
_entity_poly.pdbx_strand_id
1 'polypeptide(L)'
;MLRDTEIRVTVQYRAPIFSIVGLFIVVVVGSEVRAQQPCSITPAMRIQTATNIFNVQQERTLGDIEAEWVESNYHPVHDVELAAHLNTVAGRILSQLPPDQARVRIILIDPPEAASFSVGPERIYITREMITLLKNDDELAGLLGHELGHILAHQNAVIMSQLFRGILGVNTISDRKSISETVTRLFTSIDRDRKLLRKSAQIIGTQEAIHQYEADRVALYVSAAAGFSPQAFAELFDRSAKTNGKAGNLMTDIFAATTSDTRRLREIKKTLKRLPGPCREIVPVSSTEFRSWQAAVKSYPDFGTHDD
;
A
#
# COMPACT_ATOMS: atom_id res chain seq x y z
N MET A 1 66.79 28.56 36.94
CA MET A 1 66.96 29.58 38.06
C MET A 1 65.58 30.05 38.44
N LEU A 2 65.30 29.92 39.78
CA LEU A 2 64.21 30.53 40.55
C LEU A 2 62.82 29.88 40.35
N ARG A 3 62.24 29.51 41.35
CA ARG A 3 62.23 29.27 42.83
C ARG A 3 60.77 28.92 43.14
N ASP A 4 60.62 27.80 43.82
CA ASP A 4 59.39 27.37 44.51
C ASP A 4 58.96 28.38 45.56
N THR A 5 57.63 28.54 45.69
CA THR A 5 57.06 29.11 46.90
C THR A 5 55.83 28.31 47.32
N GLU A 6 56.03 27.38 48.25
CA GLU A 6 54.96 26.70 48.98
C GLU A 6 54.26 27.65 49.91
N ILE A 7 52.94 27.69 49.85
CA ILE A 7 52.10 28.31 50.88
C ILE A 7 51.37 27.19 51.65
N ARG A 8 51.80 26.95 52.88
CA ARG A 8 51.11 26.12 53.87
C ARG A 8 49.94 26.89 54.44
N VAL A 9 48.72 26.38 54.30
CA VAL A 9 47.58 26.89 55.08
C VAL A 9 47.20 25.84 56.10
N THR A 10 47.30 26.28 57.39
CA THR A 10 46.94 25.50 58.57
C THR A 10 45.45 25.61 58.80
N VAL A 11 44.73 24.49 58.78
CA VAL A 11 43.28 24.44 59.08
C VAL A 11 43.09 24.00 60.52
N GLN A 12 42.51 24.86 61.36
CA GLN A 12 42.12 24.58 62.76
C GLN A 12 40.76 23.84 62.74
N TYR A 13 40.72 22.67 63.38
CA TYR A 13 39.47 21.93 63.61
C TYR A 13 38.74 22.52 64.83
N ARG A 14 37.45 22.86 64.59
CA ARG A 14 36.44 22.99 65.66
C ARG A 14 35.31 22.05 65.37
N ALA A 15 35.04 21.07 66.21
CA ALA A 15 33.84 20.22 66.24
C ALA A 15 32.91 20.73 67.36
N PRO A 16 31.70 20.17 67.49
CA PRO A 16 30.69 19.73 66.56
C PRO A 16 29.35 20.44 66.79
N ILE A 17 28.54 20.55 65.69
CA ILE A 17 27.12 20.85 65.86
C ILE A 17 26.37 19.71 65.16
N PHE A 18 25.52 19.01 65.94
CA PHE A 18 24.62 18.00 65.47
C PHE A 18 23.66 18.61 64.44
N SER A 19 23.78 18.25 63.13
CA SER A 19 22.79 18.52 62.13
C SER A 19 22.20 17.20 61.73
N ILE A 20 20.88 17.06 61.93
CA ILE A 20 20.05 15.97 61.47
C ILE A 20 20.02 16.04 59.96
N VAL A 21 20.78 15.19 59.30
CA VAL A 21 20.68 15.00 57.82
C VAL A 21 19.44 14.17 57.55
N GLY A 22 18.36 14.86 57.17
CA GLY A 22 17.17 14.21 56.65
C GLY A 22 17.53 13.54 55.29
N LEU A 23 17.56 12.22 55.30
CA LEU A 23 17.73 11.41 54.08
C LEU A 23 16.48 11.54 53.23
N PHE A 24 16.48 12.46 52.26
CA PHE A 24 15.48 12.51 51.23
C PHE A 24 15.76 11.35 50.26
N ILE A 25 15.04 10.25 50.42
CA ILE A 25 14.98 9.18 49.39
C ILE A 25 14.14 9.74 48.23
N VAL A 26 14.80 10.25 47.18
CA VAL A 26 14.16 10.56 45.93
C VAL A 26 13.86 9.21 45.26
N VAL A 27 12.62 8.73 45.39
CA VAL A 27 12.12 7.62 44.60
C VAL A 27 11.98 8.13 43.18
N VAL A 28 13.00 7.94 42.35
CA VAL A 28 12.89 8.08 40.92
C VAL A 28 11.99 6.94 40.43
N VAL A 29 10.70 7.22 40.28
CA VAL A 29 9.79 6.35 39.56
C VAL A 29 10.25 6.40 38.08
N GLY A 30 11.17 5.53 37.73
CA GLY A 30 11.55 5.31 36.37
C GLY A 30 10.31 4.77 35.63
N SER A 31 9.63 5.64 34.87
CA SER A 31 8.72 5.19 33.85
C SER A 31 9.57 4.39 32.88
N GLU A 32 9.55 3.06 33.00
CA GLU A 32 10.06 2.19 31.96
C GLU A 32 9.27 2.53 30.68
N VAL A 33 9.87 3.36 29.84
CA VAL A 33 9.46 3.46 28.44
C VAL A 33 9.74 2.07 27.87
N ARG A 34 8.71 1.23 27.95
CA ARG A 34 8.75 -0.10 27.34
C ARG A 34 8.90 0.14 25.86
N ALA A 35 10.12 0.03 25.35
CA ALA A 35 10.39 0.08 23.93
C ALA A 35 9.46 -0.95 23.30
N GLN A 36 8.48 -0.49 22.52
CA GLN A 36 7.55 -1.35 21.82
C GLN A 36 8.40 -2.29 20.97
N GLN A 37 8.30 -3.59 21.23
CA GLN A 37 9.01 -4.57 20.40
C GLN A 37 8.56 -4.36 18.95
N PRO A 38 9.51 -4.23 18.01
CA PRO A 38 9.15 -4.04 16.61
C PRO A 38 8.26 -5.19 16.15
N CYS A 39 7.23 -4.87 15.39
CA CYS A 39 6.39 -5.86 14.77
C CYS A 39 7.22 -6.63 13.74
N SER A 40 7.51 -7.90 14.05
CA SER A 40 8.23 -8.80 13.15
C SER A 40 7.28 -9.91 12.71
N ILE A 41 6.67 -9.72 11.54
CA ILE A 41 5.79 -10.71 10.92
C ILE A 41 6.09 -10.79 9.44
N THR A 42 6.12 -12.01 8.93
CA THR A 42 6.20 -12.26 7.48
C THR A 42 4.80 -12.58 6.98
N PRO A 43 4.31 -11.91 5.94
CA PRO A 43 3.04 -12.29 5.33
C PRO A 43 3.11 -13.74 4.85
N ALA A 44 2.32 -14.61 5.47
CA ALA A 44 2.16 -15.96 4.96
C ALA A 44 1.31 -15.87 3.69
N MET A 45 1.96 -15.80 2.53
CA MET A 45 1.26 -15.74 1.25
C MET A 45 0.82 -17.12 0.82
N ARG A 46 -0.46 -17.27 0.55
CA ARG A 46 -0.98 -18.44 -0.16
C ARG A 46 -0.96 -18.10 -1.64
N ILE A 47 0.08 -18.53 -2.35
CA ILE A 47 0.10 -18.46 -3.81
C ILE A 47 -1.02 -19.39 -4.29
N GLN A 48 -2.04 -18.80 -4.91
CA GLN A 48 -3.08 -19.60 -5.54
C GLN A 48 -2.53 -20.26 -6.79
N THR A 49 -2.81 -21.54 -6.95
CA THR A 49 -2.45 -22.34 -8.13
C THR A 49 -3.42 -22.12 -9.30
N ALA A 50 -4.01 -20.93 -9.43
CA ALA A 50 -4.83 -20.62 -10.60
C ALA A 50 -3.97 -20.64 -11.86
N THR A 51 -4.56 -21.09 -12.97
CA THR A 51 -3.80 -21.28 -14.22
C THR A 51 -3.35 -19.92 -14.78
N ASN A 52 -2.05 -19.71 -14.78
CA ASN A 52 -1.39 -18.58 -15.42
C ASN A 52 -0.71 -19.09 -16.71
N ILE A 53 -1.05 -18.50 -17.88
CA ILE A 53 -0.44 -18.87 -19.17
C ILE A 53 0.83 -18.04 -19.47
N PHE A 54 1.13 -17.05 -18.65
CA PHE A 54 2.29 -16.19 -18.81
C PHE A 54 3.46 -16.69 -17.95
N ASN A 55 4.66 -16.65 -18.48
CA ASN A 55 5.86 -16.71 -17.66
C ASN A 55 6.19 -15.32 -17.11
N VAL A 56 7.18 -15.23 -16.21
CA VAL A 56 7.55 -13.98 -15.52
C VAL A 56 7.86 -12.83 -16.50
N GLN A 57 8.55 -13.12 -17.61
CA GLN A 57 8.86 -12.09 -18.61
C GLN A 57 7.61 -11.66 -19.39
N GLN A 58 6.73 -12.58 -19.67
CA GLN A 58 5.45 -12.29 -20.35
C GLN A 58 4.50 -11.51 -19.45
N GLU A 59 4.49 -11.75 -18.14
CA GLU A 59 3.74 -10.93 -17.17
C GLU A 59 4.23 -9.48 -17.16
N ARG A 60 5.55 -9.26 -17.19
CA ARG A 60 6.11 -7.91 -17.33
C ARG A 60 5.69 -7.25 -18.62
N THR A 61 5.77 -8.00 -19.73
CA THR A 61 5.34 -7.50 -21.05
C THR A 61 3.85 -7.17 -21.08
N LEU A 62 3.01 -7.98 -20.47
CA LEU A 62 1.58 -7.69 -20.31
C LEU A 62 1.38 -6.39 -19.52
N GLY A 63 2.03 -6.27 -18.36
CA GLY A 63 1.99 -5.07 -17.54
C GLY A 63 2.51 -3.81 -18.26
N ASP A 64 3.49 -3.93 -19.14
CA ASP A 64 3.95 -2.81 -19.95
C ASP A 64 2.90 -2.37 -20.97
N ILE A 65 2.24 -3.31 -21.63
CA ILE A 65 1.16 -3.04 -22.60
C ILE A 65 -0.04 -2.37 -21.91
N GLU A 66 -0.41 -2.87 -20.74
CA GLU A 66 -1.49 -2.28 -19.94
C GLU A 66 -1.15 -0.91 -19.41
N ALA A 67 0.10 -0.70 -18.98
CA ALA A 67 0.60 0.60 -18.53
C ALA A 67 0.58 1.64 -19.65
N GLU A 68 0.98 1.28 -20.87
CA GLU A 68 0.88 2.15 -22.05
C GLU A 68 -0.58 2.62 -22.28
N TRP A 69 -1.53 1.73 -22.06
CA TRP A 69 -2.94 2.09 -22.16
C TRP A 69 -3.37 3.01 -21.01
N VAL A 70 -3.01 2.70 -19.77
CA VAL A 70 -3.34 3.54 -18.60
C VAL A 70 -2.76 4.93 -18.78
N GLU A 71 -1.49 5.07 -19.12
CA GLU A 71 -0.78 6.34 -19.24
C GLU A 71 -1.17 7.15 -20.48
N SER A 72 -1.79 6.51 -21.49
CA SER A 72 -2.40 7.22 -22.63
C SER A 72 -3.82 7.74 -22.35
N ASN A 73 -4.51 7.19 -21.36
CA ASN A 73 -5.87 7.61 -21.00
C ASN A 73 -5.92 8.42 -19.70
N TYR A 74 -4.95 8.24 -18.82
CA TYR A 74 -4.84 8.94 -17.54
C TYR A 74 -3.46 9.57 -17.43
N HIS A 75 -3.39 10.85 -17.21
CA HIS A 75 -2.12 11.57 -17.16
C HIS A 75 -1.36 11.29 -15.87
N PRO A 76 -0.13 10.74 -15.93
CA PRO A 76 0.75 10.67 -14.77
C PRO A 76 1.09 12.06 -14.24
N VAL A 77 1.03 12.24 -12.94
CA VAL A 77 1.44 13.47 -12.27
C VAL A 77 2.96 13.48 -12.15
N HIS A 78 3.61 14.34 -12.91
CA HIS A 78 5.07 14.48 -12.94
C HIS A 78 5.55 15.57 -11.97
N ASP A 79 5.31 15.35 -10.67
CA ASP A 79 5.77 16.24 -9.61
C ASP A 79 6.67 15.46 -8.65
N VAL A 80 7.92 15.92 -8.52
CA VAL A 80 8.96 15.23 -7.73
C VAL A 80 8.65 15.26 -6.24
N GLU A 81 8.06 16.35 -5.73
CA GLU A 81 7.75 16.49 -4.30
C GLU A 81 6.53 15.63 -3.93
N LEU A 82 5.51 15.62 -4.78
CA LEU A 82 4.34 14.76 -4.59
C LEU A 82 4.73 13.28 -4.67
N ALA A 83 5.57 12.92 -5.61
CA ALA A 83 6.10 11.55 -5.75
C ALA A 83 7.01 11.14 -4.57
N ALA A 84 7.78 12.07 -3.99
CA ALA A 84 8.69 11.77 -2.89
C ALA A 84 7.96 11.25 -1.65
N HIS A 85 6.80 11.84 -1.30
CA HIS A 85 6.00 11.37 -0.17
C HIS A 85 5.46 9.95 -0.39
N LEU A 86 4.88 9.69 -1.59
CA LEU A 86 4.44 8.35 -1.98
C LEU A 86 5.57 7.32 -1.89
N ASN A 87 6.75 7.68 -2.42
CA ASN A 87 7.93 6.82 -2.40
C ASN A 87 8.45 6.57 -0.98
N THR A 88 8.31 7.53 -0.06
CA THR A 88 8.69 7.35 1.35
C THR A 88 7.81 6.29 2.02
N VAL A 89 6.49 6.38 1.88
CA VAL A 89 5.56 5.39 2.44
C VAL A 89 5.75 4.03 1.76
N ALA A 90 5.80 4.01 0.43
CA ALA A 90 6.02 2.80 -0.36
C ALA A 90 7.35 2.12 -0.03
N GLY A 91 8.44 2.88 0.12
CA GLY A 91 9.77 2.35 0.46
C GLY A 91 9.78 1.60 1.78
N ARG A 92 9.07 2.09 2.80
CA ARG A 92 8.92 1.39 4.09
C ARG A 92 8.18 0.05 3.93
N ILE A 93 7.14 0.01 3.10
CA ILE A 93 6.38 -1.21 2.81
C ILE A 93 7.23 -2.20 2.00
N LEU A 94 7.83 -1.73 0.92
CA LEU A 94 8.63 -2.56 0.01
C LEU A 94 9.88 -3.13 0.70
N SER A 95 10.46 -2.42 1.68
CA SER A 95 11.58 -2.93 2.48
C SER A 95 11.25 -4.17 3.31
N GLN A 96 9.97 -4.51 3.47
CA GLN A 96 9.52 -5.73 4.15
C GLN A 96 9.47 -6.95 3.23
N LEU A 97 9.75 -6.78 1.94
CA LEU A 97 9.72 -7.84 0.93
C LEU A 97 11.11 -8.29 0.51
N PRO A 98 11.24 -9.50 -0.04
CA PRO A 98 12.45 -9.90 -0.74
C PRO A 98 12.78 -8.93 -1.89
N PRO A 99 14.07 -8.67 -2.18
CA PRO A 99 14.49 -7.66 -3.17
C PRO A 99 13.96 -7.87 -4.60
N ASP A 100 13.68 -9.10 -4.99
CA ASP A 100 13.10 -9.45 -6.29
C ASP A 100 11.61 -9.07 -6.39
N GLN A 101 10.92 -8.95 -5.26
CA GLN A 101 9.52 -8.54 -5.15
C GLN A 101 9.34 -7.06 -4.79
N ALA A 102 10.42 -6.36 -4.47
CA ALA A 102 10.41 -4.96 -4.04
C ALA A 102 10.54 -3.94 -5.19
N ARG A 103 10.40 -4.37 -6.46
CA ARG A 103 10.58 -3.51 -7.65
C ARG A 103 9.30 -2.84 -8.12
N VAL A 104 8.43 -2.49 -7.20
CA VAL A 104 7.13 -1.88 -7.52
C VAL A 104 7.27 -0.35 -7.53
N ARG A 105 6.78 0.29 -8.59
CA ARG A 105 6.67 1.74 -8.73
C ARG A 105 5.26 2.19 -8.38
N ILE A 106 5.15 3.28 -7.65
CA ILE A 106 3.87 3.92 -7.34
C ILE A 106 3.73 5.15 -8.21
N ILE A 107 2.63 5.25 -8.94
CA ILE A 107 2.39 6.29 -9.94
C ILE A 107 1.10 7.02 -9.57
N LEU A 108 1.23 8.33 -9.33
CA LEU A 108 0.07 9.21 -9.13
C LEU A 108 -0.49 9.57 -10.50
N ILE A 109 -1.80 9.43 -10.68
CA ILE A 109 -2.51 9.75 -11.92
C ILE A 109 -3.72 10.65 -11.64
N ASP A 110 -4.25 11.26 -12.68
CA ASP A 110 -5.28 12.30 -12.60
C ASP A 110 -6.61 11.96 -13.29
N PRO A 111 -7.26 10.83 -13.05
CA PRO A 111 -8.67 10.68 -13.37
C PRO A 111 -9.55 11.22 -12.24
N PRO A 112 -10.82 11.61 -12.54
CA PRO A 112 -11.74 12.17 -11.56
C PRO A 112 -12.26 11.15 -10.54
N GLU A 113 -12.07 9.85 -10.78
CA GLU A 113 -12.54 8.79 -9.88
C GLU A 113 -11.50 8.47 -8.80
N ALA A 114 -11.98 8.22 -7.58
CA ALA A 114 -11.15 7.74 -6.50
C ALA A 114 -10.83 6.25 -6.69
N ALA A 115 -9.58 5.93 -7.02
CA ALA A 115 -9.15 4.56 -7.27
C ALA A 115 -7.67 4.32 -6.93
N SER A 116 -7.36 3.08 -6.61
CA SER A 116 -6.01 2.51 -6.70
C SER A 116 -6.10 1.17 -7.42
N PHE A 117 -5.08 0.81 -8.18
CA PHE A 117 -5.03 -0.48 -8.85
C PHE A 117 -3.60 -0.84 -9.23
N SER A 118 -3.33 -2.14 -9.27
CA SER A 118 -2.05 -2.68 -9.72
C SER A 118 -2.10 -3.09 -11.18
N VAL A 119 -1.00 -2.85 -11.90
CA VAL A 119 -0.84 -3.22 -13.31
C VAL A 119 0.44 -4.02 -13.48
N GLY A 120 0.30 -5.24 -13.95
CA GLY A 120 1.40 -6.18 -14.05
C GLY A 120 2.10 -6.42 -12.70
N PRO A 121 3.35 -6.87 -12.71
CA PRO A 121 4.09 -7.19 -11.48
C PRO A 121 4.81 -6.00 -10.85
N GLU A 122 4.83 -4.82 -11.46
CA GLU A 122 5.78 -3.76 -11.09
C GLU A 122 5.16 -2.36 -10.96
N ARG A 123 3.82 -2.21 -11.02
CA ARG A 123 3.17 -0.89 -10.97
C ARG A 123 1.93 -0.88 -10.09
N ILE A 124 1.81 0.17 -9.29
CA ILE A 124 0.58 0.55 -8.60
C ILE A 124 0.24 1.98 -9.03
N TYR A 125 -0.95 2.16 -9.54
CA TYR A 125 -1.51 3.47 -9.84
C TYR A 125 -2.44 3.90 -8.70
N ILE A 126 -2.38 5.17 -8.34
CA ILE A 126 -3.26 5.78 -7.36
C ILE A 126 -3.74 7.11 -7.89
N THR A 127 -5.02 7.41 -7.78
CA THR A 127 -5.59 8.65 -8.28
C THR A 127 -5.45 9.77 -7.25
N ARG A 128 -5.37 11.01 -7.71
CA ARG A 128 -5.39 12.21 -6.86
C ARG A 128 -6.63 12.20 -5.96
N GLU A 129 -7.79 11.86 -6.52
CA GLU A 129 -9.04 11.82 -5.76
C GLU A 129 -8.98 10.76 -4.63
N MET A 130 -8.37 9.59 -4.86
CA MET A 130 -8.16 8.61 -3.80
C MET A 130 -7.32 9.18 -2.66
N ILE A 131 -6.25 9.92 -2.96
CA ILE A 131 -5.43 10.57 -1.94
C ILE A 131 -6.27 11.52 -1.07
N THR A 132 -7.23 12.24 -1.65
CA THR A 132 -8.08 13.19 -0.90
C THR A 132 -8.98 12.51 0.12
N LEU A 133 -9.29 11.23 -0.06
CA LEU A 133 -10.13 10.43 0.85
C LEU A 133 -9.36 9.82 2.02
N LEU A 134 -8.04 9.75 1.94
CA LEU A 134 -7.19 9.20 3.00
C LEU A 134 -7.06 10.21 4.16
N LYS A 135 -6.87 9.69 5.37
CA LYS A 135 -6.70 10.51 6.58
C LYS A 135 -5.26 10.66 7.04
N ASN A 136 -4.40 9.70 6.68
CA ASN A 136 -3.01 9.63 7.14
C ASN A 136 -2.19 8.63 6.31
N ASP A 137 -0.89 8.58 6.58
CA ASP A 137 0.05 7.65 5.95
C ASP A 137 -0.27 6.17 6.26
N ASP A 138 -0.90 5.88 7.39
CA ASP A 138 -1.27 4.51 7.75
C ASP A 138 -2.36 3.97 6.82
N GLU A 139 -3.33 4.81 6.43
CA GLU A 139 -4.35 4.45 5.44
C GLU A 139 -3.73 4.30 4.05
N LEU A 140 -2.82 5.19 3.66
CA LEU A 140 -2.07 5.09 2.41
C LEU A 140 -1.25 3.79 2.38
N ALA A 141 -0.55 3.46 3.47
CA ALA A 141 0.21 2.23 3.58
C ALA A 141 -0.68 0.98 3.46
N GLY A 142 -1.85 0.99 4.09
CA GLY A 142 -2.84 -0.08 3.97
C GLY A 142 -3.32 -0.27 2.53
N LEU A 143 -3.63 0.82 1.83
CA LEU A 143 -4.05 0.81 0.44
C LEU A 143 -2.96 0.28 -0.49
N LEU A 144 -1.72 0.80 -0.38
CA LEU A 144 -0.58 0.32 -1.16
C LEU A 144 -0.26 -1.15 -0.85
N GLY A 145 -0.36 -1.56 0.41
CA GLY A 145 -0.19 -2.96 0.82
C GLY A 145 -1.25 -3.89 0.22
N HIS A 146 -2.48 -3.40 0.02
CA HIS A 146 -3.54 -4.14 -0.66
C HIS A 146 -3.22 -4.37 -2.14
N GLU A 147 -2.84 -3.33 -2.86
CA GLU A 147 -2.44 -3.42 -4.26
C GLU A 147 -1.19 -4.32 -4.44
N LEU A 148 -0.27 -4.23 -3.49
CA LEU A 148 0.88 -5.12 -3.44
C LEU A 148 0.46 -6.59 -3.27
N GLY A 149 -0.60 -6.87 -2.51
CA GLY A 149 -1.18 -8.20 -2.39
C GLY A 149 -1.63 -8.78 -3.72
N HIS A 150 -2.23 -7.97 -4.59
CA HIS A 150 -2.61 -8.36 -5.94
C HIS A 150 -1.39 -8.67 -6.83
N ILE A 151 -0.35 -7.84 -6.74
CA ILE A 151 0.92 -8.08 -7.45
C ILE A 151 1.55 -9.41 -7.02
N LEU A 152 1.68 -9.63 -5.73
CA LEU A 152 2.32 -10.81 -5.16
C LEU A 152 1.52 -12.11 -5.45
N ALA A 153 0.22 -11.99 -5.67
CA ALA A 153 -0.65 -13.11 -6.09
C ALA A 153 -0.69 -13.31 -7.61
N HIS A 154 0.05 -12.52 -8.40
CA HIS A 154 0.02 -12.53 -9.87
C HIS A 154 -1.41 -12.37 -10.45
N GLN A 155 -2.30 -11.67 -9.72
CA GLN A 155 -3.72 -11.67 -10.00
C GLN A 155 -4.05 -11.15 -11.39
N ASN A 156 -3.37 -10.10 -11.85
CA ASN A 156 -3.57 -9.54 -13.18
C ASN A 156 -3.34 -10.61 -14.28
N ALA A 157 -2.19 -11.30 -14.25
CA ALA A 157 -1.86 -12.34 -15.22
C ALA A 157 -2.83 -13.54 -15.16
N VAL A 158 -3.28 -13.90 -13.96
CA VAL A 158 -4.29 -14.95 -13.77
C VAL A 158 -5.64 -14.56 -14.39
N ILE A 159 -6.13 -13.37 -14.14
CA ILE A 159 -7.38 -12.85 -14.72
C ILE A 159 -7.28 -12.80 -16.25
N MET A 160 -6.20 -12.22 -16.78
CA MET A 160 -5.98 -12.13 -18.22
C MET A 160 -5.88 -13.52 -18.87
N SER A 161 -5.24 -14.48 -18.19
CA SER A 161 -5.21 -15.88 -18.66
C SER A 161 -6.61 -16.49 -18.79
N GLN A 162 -7.46 -16.23 -17.81
CA GLN A 162 -8.84 -16.73 -17.82
C GLN A 162 -9.69 -16.02 -18.87
N LEU A 163 -9.53 -14.72 -19.06
CA LEU A 163 -10.20 -13.96 -20.11
C LEU A 163 -9.75 -14.43 -21.50
N PHE A 164 -8.46 -14.62 -21.73
CA PHE A 164 -7.93 -15.12 -23.00
C PHE A 164 -8.51 -16.49 -23.34
N ARG A 165 -8.54 -17.39 -22.37
CA ARG A 165 -9.15 -18.73 -22.55
C ARG A 165 -10.64 -18.65 -22.72
N GLY A 166 -11.32 -17.98 -21.80
CA GLY A 166 -12.78 -17.99 -21.73
C GLY A 166 -13.46 -17.23 -22.86
N ILE A 167 -12.87 -16.13 -23.33
CA ILE A 167 -13.43 -15.26 -24.34
C ILE A 167 -12.90 -15.63 -25.76
N LEU A 168 -11.57 -15.78 -25.85
CA LEU A 168 -10.89 -15.92 -27.15
C LEU A 168 -10.45 -17.36 -27.48
N GLY A 169 -10.51 -18.30 -26.52
CA GLY A 169 -10.01 -19.68 -26.71
C GLY A 169 -8.46 -19.75 -26.76
N VAL A 170 -7.73 -18.70 -26.30
CA VAL A 170 -6.27 -18.67 -26.33
C VAL A 170 -5.73 -19.30 -25.05
N ASN A 171 -4.90 -20.34 -25.20
CA ASN A 171 -4.32 -21.09 -24.09
C ASN A 171 -2.81 -20.92 -23.93
N THR A 172 -2.15 -20.34 -24.91
CA THR A 172 -0.70 -20.07 -24.94
C THR A 172 -0.44 -18.73 -25.57
N ILE A 173 0.61 -18.07 -25.13
CA ILE A 173 1.03 -16.77 -25.63
C ILE A 173 2.55 -16.83 -25.91
N SER A 174 3.06 -16.08 -26.87
CA SER A 174 4.47 -16.15 -27.25
C SER A 174 5.25 -14.91 -26.82
N ASP A 175 5.16 -13.86 -27.59
CA ASP A 175 5.97 -12.65 -27.47
C ASP A 175 5.10 -11.39 -27.27
N ARG A 176 5.76 -10.22 -27.16
CA ARG A 176 5.07 -8.94 -26.98
C ARG A 176 4.00 -8.68 -28.05
N LYS A 177 4.29 -9.00 -29.32
CA LYS A 177 3.34 -8.79 -30.40
C LYS A 177 2.10 -9.65 -30.21
N SER A 178 2.28 -10.95 -29.91
CA SER A 178 1.19 -11.88 -29.63
C SER A 178 0.36 -11.45 -28.41
N ILE A 179 1.00 -10.94 -27.34
CA ILE A 179 0.31 -10.43 -26.17
C ILE A 179 -0.51 -9.19 -26.54
N SER A 180 0.09 -8.19 -27.20
CA SER A 180 -0.58 -6.94 -27.60
C SER A 180 -1.78 -7.18 -28.51
N GLU A 181 -1.61 -8.01 -29.53
CA GLU A 181 -2.69 -8.37 -30.44
C GLU A 181 -3.85 -9.09 -29.72
N THR A 182 -3.51 -9.96 -28.77
CA THR A 182 -4.52 -10.72 -28.00
C THR A 182 -5.27 -9.82 -27.02
N VAL A 183 -4.57 -8.89 -26.34
CA VAL A 183 -5.18 -7.86 -25.47
C VAL A 183 -6.15 -7.00 -26.30
N THR A 184 -5.68 -6.43 -27.43
CA THR A 184 -6.50 -5.60 -28.31
C THR A 184 -7.76 -6.36 -28.80
N ARG A 185 -7.58 -7.62 -29.25
CA ARG A 185 -8.68 -8.47 -29.70
C ARG A 185 -9.67 -8.77 -28.56
N LEU A 186 -9.19 -9.01 -27.34
CA LEU A 186 -10.02 -9.24 -26.18
C LEU A 186 -10.95 -8.06 -25.92
N PHE A 187 -10.38 -6.86 -25.74
CA PHE A 187 -11.15 -5.67 -25.43
C PHE A 187 -12.09 -5.28 -26.55
N THR A 188 -11.64 -5.34 -27.81
CA THR A 188 -12.51 -5.09 -28.97
C THR A 188 -13.69 -6.08 -29.05
N SER A 189 -13.46 -7.34 -28.66
CA SER A 189 -14.52 -8.35 -28.67
C SER A 189 -15.53 -8.11 -27.55
N ILE A 190 -15.07 -7.77 -26.37
CA ILE A 190 -15.92 -7.47 -25.21
C ILE A 190 -16.76 -6.22 -25.46
N ASP A 191 -16.18 -5.16 -26.03
CA ASP A 191 -16.85 -3.90 -26.32
C ASP A 191 -17.99 -4.09 -27.35
N ARG A 192 -17.79 -4.93 -28.33
CA ARG A 192 -18.77 -5.19 -29.42
C ARG A 192 -19.88 -6.17 -29.05
N ASP A 193 -19.74 -6.99 -28.06
CA ASP A 193 -20.68 -8.04 -27.68
C ASP A 193 -21.05 -8.05 -26.20
N ARG A 194 -22.30 -7.65 -25.90
CA ARG A 194 -22.85 -7.67 -24.54
C ARG A 194 -22.84 -9.05 -23.86
N LYS A 195 -22.81 -10.16 -24.63
CA LYS A 195 -22.71 -11.50 -24.06
C LYS A 195 -21.28 -11.75 -23.57
N LEU A 196 -20.28 -11.30 -24.34
CA LEU A 196 -18.87 -11.39 -23.94
C LEU A 196 -18.57 -10.46 -22.78
N LEU A 197 -19.16 -9.27 -22.74
CA LEU A 197 -19.07 -8.37 -21.58
C LEU A 197 -19.60 -9.04 -20.29
N ARG A 198 -20.78 -9.67 -20.35
CA ARG A 198 -21.32 -10.41 -19.20
C ARG A 198 -20.46 -11.60 -18.81
N LYS A 199 -19.92 -12.32 -19.79
CA LYS A 199 -19.03 -13.46 -19.55
C LYS A 199 -17.71 -13.02 -18.92
N SER A 200 -17.13 -11.90 -19.36
CA SER A 200 -15.93 -11.33 -18.75
C SER A 200 -16.17 -10.94 -17.29
N ALA A 201 -17.26 -10.24 -17.02
CA ALA A 201 -17.65 -9.89 -15.65
C ALA A 201 -17.85 -11.12 -14.75
N GLN A 202 -18.41 -12.21 -15.28
CA GLN A 202 -18.54 -13.47 -14.55
C GLN A 202 -17.17 -14.11 -14.27
N ILE A 203 -16.26 -14.13 -15.23
CA ILE A 203 -14.90 -14.66 -15.06
C ILE A 203 -14.16 -13.89 -13.98
N ILE A 204 -14.21 -12.57 -14.02
CA ILE A 204 -13.58 -11.69 -13.03
C ILE A 204 -14.20 -11.94 -11.64
N GLY A 205 -15.52 -11.88 -11.52
CA GLY A 205 -16.24 -12.01 -10.26
C GLY A 205 -16.07 -13.37 -9.55
N THR A 206 -15.82 -14.47 -10.29
CA THR A 206 -15.55 -15.78 -9.66
C THR A 206 -14.24 -15.84 -8.90
N GLN A 207 -13.27 -15.03 -9.27
CA GLN A 207 -11.93 -14.99 -8.63
C GLN A 207 -11.82 -13.89 -7.57
N GLU A 208 -12.64 -12.86 -7.70
CA GLU A 208 -12.52 -11.61 -6.95
C GLU A 208 -12.51 -11.82 -5.43
N ALA A 209 -13.47 -12.54 -4.86
CA ALA A 209 -13.60 -12.67 -3.42
C ALA A 209 -12.34 -13.25 -2.74
N ILE A 210 -11.73 -14.27 -3.34
CA ILE A 210 -10.56 -14.95 -2.77
C ILE A 210 -9.32 -14.03 -2.88
N HIS A 211 -9.15 -13.41 -4.03
CA HIS A 211 -8.03 -12.51 -4.30
C HIS A 211 -8.08 -11.27 -3.40
N GLN A 212 -9.28 -10.72 -3.20
CA GLN A 212 -9.49 -9.59 -2.30
C GLN A 212 -9.13 -9.93 -0.85
N TYR A 213 -9.52 -11.10 -0.32
CA TYR A 213 -9.18 -11.51 1.04
C TYR A 213 -7.66 -11.71 1.24
N GLU A 214 -6.98 -12.26 0.24
CA GLU A 214 -5.52 -12.40 0.29
C GLU A 214 -4.82 -11.04 0.22
N ALA A 215 -5.26 -10.14 -0.65
CA ALA A 215 -4.76 -8.78 -0.75
C ALA A 215 -4.98 -7.99 0.55
N ASP A 216 -6.17 -8.06 1.16
CA ASP A 216 -6.46 -7.47 2.46
C ASP A 216 -5.54 -8.02 3.57
N ARG A 217 -5.27 -9.32 3.53
CA ARG A 217 -4.36 -9.95 4.48
C ARG A 217 -2.94 -9.42 4.31
N VAL A 218 -2.44 -9.32 3.07
CA VAL A 218 -1.13 -8.73 2.80
C VAL A 218 -1.07 -7.29 3.28
N ALA A 219 -2.10 -6.49 2.99
CA ALA A 219 -2.20 -5.10 3.47
C ALA A 219 -1.97 -4.98 4.97
N LEU A 220 -2.67 -5.79 5.77
CA LEU A 220 -2.57 -5.75 7.23
C LEU A 220 -1.19 -6.16 7.73
N TYR A 221 -0.61 -7.22 7.17
CA TYR A 221 0.68 -7.74 7.60
C TYR A 221 1.84 -6.82 7.19
N VAL A 222 1.86 -6.38 5.92
CA VAL A 222 2.97 -5.56 5.43
C VAL A 222 2.95 -4.15 6.02
N SER A 223 1.76 -3.57 6.22
CA SER A 223 1.63 -2.29 6.93
C SER A 223 2.16 -2.37 8.35
N ALA A 224 1.74 -3.39 9.11
CA ALA A 224 2.20 -3.60 10.48
C ALA A 224 3.71 -3.84 10.55
N ALA A 225 4.27 -4.67 9.66
CA ALA A 225 5.71 -4.92 9.58
C ALA A 225 6.50 -3.64 9.25
N ALA A 226 5.95 -2.77 8.41
CA ALA A 226 6.52 -1.47 8.07
C ALA A 226 6.31 -0.39 9.16
N GLY A 227 5.67 -0.74 10.29
CA GLY A 227 5.43 0.16 11.41
C GLY A 227 4.25 1.12 11.18
N PHE A 228 3.34 0.81 10.27
CA PHE A 228 2.06 1.50 10.10
C PHE A 228 0.94 0.77 10.83
N SER A 229 -0.08 1.51 11.25
CA SER A 229 -1.24 0.93 11.92
C SER A 229 -2.10 0.11 10.96
N PRO A 230 -2.21 -1.21 11.14
CA PRO A 230 -3.08 -2.03 10.30
C PRO A 230 -4.57 -1.74 10.56
N GLN A 231 -4.91 -1.12 11.70
CA GLN A 231 -6.26 -0.70 12.03
C GLN A 231 -6.76 0.38 11.06
N ALA A 232 -5.88 1.29 10.61
CA ALA A 232 -6.22 2.36 9.68
C ALA A 232 -6.77 1.82 8.35
N PHE A 233 -6.21 0.72 7.84
CA PHE A 233 -6.74 0.06 6.64
C PHE A 233 -8.19 -0.44 6.83
N ALA A 234 -8.49 -1.03 7.99
CA ALA A 234 -9.85 -1.49 8.29
C ALA A 234 -10.84 -0.31 8.38
N GLU A 235 -10.41 0.83 8.91
CA GLU A 235 -11.21 2.04 9.00
C GLU A 235 -11.43 2.69 7.62
N LEU A 236 -10.39 2.75 6.78
CA LEU A 236 -10.51 3.17 5.39
C LEU A 236 -11.54 2.31 4.65
N PHE A 237 -11.41 0.98 4.77
CA PHE A 237 -12.33 0.04 4.14
C PHE A 237 -13.77 0.22 4.62
N ASP A 238 -14.01 0.36 5.93
CA ASP A 238 -15.35 0.57 6.50
C ASP A 238 -16.00 1.89 6.02
N ARG A 239 -15.19 2.94 5.80
CA ARG A 239 -15.67 4.20 5.20
C ARG A 239 -16.00 4.07 3.73
N SER A 240 -15.11 3.48 2.95
CA SER A 240 -15.30 3.27 1.51
C SER A 240 -16.52 2.41 1.22
N ALA A 241 -16.78 1.41 2.07
CA ALA A 241 -17.97 0.57 2.03
C ALA A 241 -19.29 1.36 2.10
N LYS A 242 -19.30 2.49 2.79
CA LYS A 242 -20.49 3.32 3.00
C LYS A 242 -20.73 4.35 1.91
N THR A 243 -19.72 4.66 1.11
CA THR A 243 -19.80 5.72 0.09
C THR A 243 -20.22 5.23 -1.30
N ASN A 244 -20.38 3.90 -1.52
CA ASN A 244 -20.81 3.29 -2.79
C ASN A 244 -20.14 3.91 -4.02
N GLY A 245 -18.84 3.75 -4.14
CA GLY A 245 -18.12 4.15 -5.35
C GLY A 245 -18.62 3.34 -6.55
N LYS A 246 -19.21 3.98 -7.54
CA LYS A 246 -19.48 3.35 -8.83
C LYS A 246 -18.19 3.34 -9.62
N ALA A 247 -17.65 2.15 -9.87
CA ALA A 247 -16.58 1.98 -10.83
C ALA A 247 -17.04 2.46 -12.23
N GLY A 248 -16.18 3.20 -12.94
CA GLY A 248 -16.60 3.97 -14.09
C GLY A 248 -16.47 3.29 -15.44
N ASN A 249 -15.58 2.29 -15.60
CA ASN A 249 -15.40 1.59 -16.88
C ASN A 249 -14.81 0.18 -16.70
N LEU A 250 -14.86 -0.63 -17.77
CA LEU A 250 -14.41 -2.03 -17.75
C LEU A 250 -12.97 -2.21 -17.25
N MET A 251 -12.07 -1.28 -17.59
CA MET A 251 -10.67 -1.39 -17.15
C MET A 251 -10.51 -1.07 -15.66
N THR A 252 -11.18 -0.03 -15.16
CA THR A 252 -11.23 0.24 -13.73
C THR A 252 -11.95 -0.87 -12.97
N ASP A 253 -12.96 -1.50 -13.56
CA ASP A 253 -13.65 -2.65 -12.97
C ASP A 253 -12.74 -3.89 -12.90
N ILE A 254 -11.85 -4.08 -13.86
CA ILE A 254 -10.87 -5.18 -13.86
C ILE A 254 -9.78 -4.95 -12.80
N PHE A 255 -9.32 -3.71 -12.66
CA PHE A 255 -8.20 -3.36 -11.79
C PHE A 255 -8.61 -2.83 -10.42
N ALA A 256 -9.76 -2.16 -10.30
CA ALA A 256 -10.19 -1.46 -9.10
C ALA A 256 -11.45 -2.05 -8.43
N ALA A 257 -11.78 -3.31 -8.66
CA ALA A 257 -12.95 -3.98 -8.09
C ALA A 257 -12.88 -4.05 -6.56
N THR A 258 -13.15 -2.93 -5.92
CA THR A 258 -13.32 -2.83 -4.47
C THR A 258 -14.79 -2.88 -4.12
N THR A 259 -15.46 -4.00 -4.37
CA THR A 259 -16.76 -4.21 -3.79
C THR A 259 -16.62 -4.26 -2.26
N SER A 260 -17.18 -3.26 -1.61
CA SER A 260 -17.30 -3.21 -0.17
C SER A 260 -18.29 -4.27 0.32
N ASP A 261 -17.77 -5.47 0.55
CA ASP A 261 -18.57 -6.57 1.10
C ASP A 261 -18.46 -6.56 2.63
N THR A 262 -19.60 -6.66 3.31
CA THR A 262 -19.64 -6.84 4.76
C THR A 262 -18.92 -8.11 5.22
N ARG A 263 -18.77 -9.12 4.36
CA ARG A 263 -17.94 -10.31 4.62
C ARG A 263 -16.46 -9.95 4.60
N ARG A 264 -16.03 -9.14 3.63
CA ARG A 264 -14.65 -8.68 3.50
C ARG A 264 -14.23 -7.92 4.75
N LEU A 265 -15.04 -6.97 5.22
CA LEU A 265 -14.80 -6.24 6.47
C LEU A 265 -14.71 -7.17 7.69
N ARG A 266 -15.53 -8.23 7.75
CA ARG A 266 -15.44 -9.24 8.81
C ARG A 266 -14.12 -10.01 8.78
N GLU A 267 -13.65 -10.41 7.62
CA GLU A 267 -12.36 -11.12 7.48
C GLU A 267 -11.18 -10.20 7.78
N ILE A 268 -11.21 -8.93 7.37
CA ILE A 268 -10.24 -7.92 7.76
C ILE A 268 -10.17 -7.81 9.30
N LYS A 269 -11.31 -7.61 9.97
CA LYS A 269 -11.37 -7.52 11.44
C LYS A 269 -10.93 -8.82 12.15
N LYS A 270 -11.18 -9.96 11.55
CA LYS A 270 -10.73 -11.26 12.07
C LYS A 270 -9.21 -11.44 11.91
N THR A 271 -8.67 -11.00 10.78
CA THR A 271 -7.21 -11.01 10.53
C THR A 271 -6.50 -10.07 11.49
N LEU A 272 -7.01 -8.86 11.72
CA LEU A 272 -6.49 -7.92 12.71
C LEU A 272 -6.38 -8.55 14.11
N LYS A 273 -7.41 -9.26 14.55
CA LYS A 273 -7.40 -9.94 15.86
C LYS A 273 -6.33 -11.03 15.96
N ARG A 274 -5.88 -11.59 14.85
CA ARG A 274 -4.86 -12.63 14.78
C ARG A 274 -3.44 -12.10 14.72
N LEU A 275 -3.27 -10.80 14.42
CA LEU A 275 -1.96 -10.18 14.47
C LEU A 275 -1.40 -10.23 15.90
N PRO A 276 -0.08 -10.43 16.07
CA PRO A 276 0.57 -10.29 17.37
C PRO A 276 0.25 -8.93 18.01
N GLY A 277 0.20 -8.87 19.35
CA GLY A 277 -0.11 -7.66 20.09
C GLY A 277 0.69 -6.43 19.61
N PRO A 278 2.05 -6.51 19.58
CA PRO A 278 2.87 -5.40 19.13
C PRO A 278 2.54 -4.89 17.72
N CYS A 279 2.11 -5.79 16.83
CA CYS A 279 1.72 -5.45 15.46
C CYS A 279 0.32 -4.82 15.38
N ARG A 280 -0.59 -5.28 16.23
CA ARG A 280 -1.98 -4.82 16.25
C ARG A 280 -2.15 -3.48 16.95
N GLU A 281 -1.31 -3.19 17.93
CA GLU A 281 -1.42 -2.04 18.82
C GLU A 281 -0.69 -0.79 18.31
N ILE A 282 -0.22 -0.82 17.05
CA ILE A 282 0.34 0.37 16.38
C ILE A 282 -0.80 1.39 16.20
N VAL A 283 -0.62 2.55 16.82
CA VAL A 283 -1.63 3.63 16.78
C VAL A 283 -1.45 4.47 15.52
N PRO A 284 -2.52 4.78 14.78
CA PRO A 284 -2.45 5.64 13.61
C PRO A 284 -1.93 7.03 13.96
N VAL A 285 -1.04 7.57 13.14
CA VAL A 285 -0.49 8.92 13.33
C VAL A 285 -0.98 9.84 12.22
N SER A 286 -1.75 10.85 12.60
CA SER A 286 -2.10 11.93 11.66
C SER A 286 -1.02 13.01 11.71
N SER A 287 -0.13 13.02 10.73
CA SER A 287 0.95 14.00 10.65
C SER A 287 0.52 15.30 9.95
N THR A 288 1.16 16.42 10.32
CA THR A 288 1.00 17.68 9.59
C THR A 288 1.56 17.55 8.18
N GLU A 289 2.63 16.75 8.03
CA GLU A 289 3.28 16.46 6.76
C GLU A 289 2.32 15.80 5.77
N PHE A 290 1.61 14.74 6.19
CA PHE A 290 0.58 14.11 5.35
C PHE A 290 -0.48 15.09 4.90
N ARG A 291 -1.01 15.93 5.82
CA ARG A 291 -2.05 16.91 5.48
C ARG A 291 -1.55 17.97 4.50
N SER A 292 -0.32 18.45 4.66
CA SER A 292 0.29 19.41 3.75
C SER A 292 0.49 18.78 2.36
N TRP A 293 0.99 17.56 2.31
CA TRP A 293 1.14 16.82 1.07
C TRP A 293 -0.22 16.56 0.38
N GLN A 294 -1.22 16.11 1.13
CA GLN A 294 -2.58 15.89 0.62
C GLN A 294 -3.19 17.18 0.03
N ALA A 295 -2.98 18.31 0.71
CA ALA A 295 -3.42 19.61 0.21
C ALA A 295 -2.69 19.99 -1.10
N ALA A 296 -1.39 19.71 -1.20
CA ALA A 296 -0.63 19.93 -2.44
C ALA A 296 -1.13 19.03 -3.58
N VAL A 297 -1.40 17.74 -3.32
CA VAL A 297 -2.02 16.83 -4.31
C VAL A 297 -3.36 17.37 -4.79
N LYS A 298 -4.20 17.85 -3.86
CA LYS A 298 -5.51 18.39 -4.19
C LYS A 298 -5.44 19.67 -5.03
N SER A 299 -4.45 20.53 -4.77
CA SER A 299 -4.28 21.81 -5.47
C SER A 299 -3.44 21.69 -6.74
N TYR A 300 -2.95 20.51 -7.07
CA TYR A 300 -2.21 20.29 -8.32
C TYR A 300 -3.12 20.62 -9.51
N PRO A 301 -2.66 21.39 -10.51
CA PRO A 301 -3.49 21.78 -11.64
C PRO A 301 -4.05 20.54 -12.35
N ASP A 302 -5.35 20.58 -12.67
CA ASP A 302 -5.93 19.55 -13.53
C ASP A 302 -5.25 19.62 -14.89
N PHE A 303 -4.91 18.50 -15.46
CA PHE A 303 -4.55 18.45 -16.88
C PHE A 303 -5.83 18.81 -17.62
N GLY A 304 -5.87 20.08 -18.09
CA GLY A 304 -7.06 20.64 -18.68
C GLY A 304 -7.66 19.68 -19.70
N THR A 305 -8.97 19.55 -19.64
CA THR A 305 -9.74 19.15 -20.79
C THR A 305 -9.25 20.02 -21.94
N HIS A 306 -8.51 19.43 -22.87
CA HIS A 306 -8.20 20.11 -24.11
C HIS A 306 -9.57 20.41 -24.73
N ASP A 307 -10.02 21.66 -24.60
CA ASP A 307 -11.05 22.20 -25.46
C ASP A 307 -10.46 22.12 -26.88
N ASP A 308 -10.89 21.08 -27.62
CA ASP A 308 -10.76 21.02 -29.06
C ASP A 308 -11.81 21.91 -29.76
#